data_851a8d2a0c1601468791a087a20a1553
#
_entry.id   851a8d2a0c1601468791a087a20a1553
#
_cell.length_a   1.000
_cell.length_b   1.000
_cell.length_c   1.000
_cell.angle_alpha   90.00
_cell.angle_beta   90.00
_cell.angle_gamma   90.00
#
_symmetry.space_group_name_H-M   'P 1'
#
loop_
_entity.id
_entity.type
_entity.pdbx_description
1 polymer ?
#
loop_
_entity_poly.entity_id
_entity_poly.type
_entity_poly.pdbx_seq_one_letter_code
_entity_poly.pdbx_strand_id
1 'polypeptide(L)'
;MHAAKPAAPSPTAALKEAKTQLAAFDASPFPYRGFLPDTTKPFLDARDGKRRGHTTGRGDVYWEETAYSDRRSLLYLPQGFDPTRPVLIVLFLHGQGATLERDVMVRQAVPRQIAESGQNIALVAPQLALDALDSSAGNFWRGGHFAKYLDEAAERLMRLYGNRSAGRGFNLASVVIVAFSGGYLSAAYALQRGGANHRVKGLILLDALYGDEDKFAAWFAARRQQAFLLSAFTESTKDENVTLQGLLAKRRISFARALPKSLTPGTAAFVGPTGGLDMHGEFVTRAWQADPLQQALSLIPGYAPVHGKKNA
;
A
#
# COMPACT_ATOMS: atom_id res chain seq x y z
N MET A 1 42.45 -35.43 12.97
CA MET A 1 42.01 -34.37 12.05
C MET A 1 40.64 -33.86 12.55
N HIS A 2 40.59 -32.70 13.19
CA HIS A 2 39.34 -32.10 13.62
C HIS A 2 38.77 -31.29 12.43
N ALA A 3 37.61 -31.70 11.95
CA ALA A 3 36.89 -30.94 10.93
C ALA A 3 36.45 -29.60 11.52
N ALA A 4 36.86 -28.51 10.93
CA ALA A 4 36.44 -27.18 11.34
C ALA A 4 34.94 -27.02 11.15
N LYS A 5 34.23 -26.61 12.22
CA LYS A 5 32.81 -26.28 12.21
C LYS A 5 32.61 -25.12 11.21
N PRO A 6 31.64 -25.22 10.26
CA PRO A 6 31.42 -24.13 9.32
C PRO A 6 31.09 -22.84 10.09
N ALA A 7 31.77 -21.77 9.77
CA ALA A 7 31.56 -20.46 10.34
C ALA A 7 30.11 -20.04 10.16
N ALA A 8 29.50 -19.54 11.24
CA ALA A 8 28.15 -18.95 11.17
C ALA A 8 28.14 -17.82 10.12
N PRO A 9 27.10 -17.71 9.30
CA PRO A 9 27.03 -16.64 8.32
C PRO A 9 27.15 -15.28 9.03
N SER A 10 28.03 -14.43 8.52
CA SER A 10 28.24 -13.07 9.02
C SER A 10 26.89 -12.32 9.05
N PRO A 11 26.64 -11.45 10.05
CA PRO A 11 25.39 -10.69 10.11
C PRO A 11 25.19 -9.93 8.79
N THR A 12 23.98 -9.99 8.28
CA THR A 12 23.59 -9.37 7.01
C THR A 12 23.76 -7.86 7.16
N ALA A 13 24.69 -7.28 6.41
CA ALA A 13 24.98 -5.85 6.51
C ALA A 13 23.84 -5.03 5.87
N ALA A 14 23.57 -3.85 6.41
CA ALA A 14 22.66 -2.88 5.80
C ALA A 14 23.06 -2.57 4.34
N LEU A 15 22.06 -2.31 3.47
CA LEU A 15 22.31 -1.98 2.07
C LEU A 15 23.17 -0.72 1.92
N LYS A 16 24.24 -0.80 1.16
CA LYS A 16 25.11 0.34 0.85
C LYS A 16 24.44 1.34 -0.10
N GLU A 17 23.59 0.83 -1.00
CA GLU A 17 22.87 1.60 -2.00
C GLU A 17 21.40 1.16 -2.06
N ALA A 18 20.52 2.07 -2.47
CA ALA A 18 19.12 1.74 -2.70
C ALA A 18 18.98 0.76 -3.88
N LYS A 19 17.97 -0.09 -3.81
CA LYS A 19 17.65 -1.04 -4.89
C LYS A 19 16.21 -0.84 -5.35
N THR A 20 16.02 -0.80 -6.67
CA THR A 20 14.72 -0.63 -7.32
C THR A 20 14.53 -1.69 -8.39
N GLN A 21 13.32 -2.24 -8.49
CA GLN A 21 12.97 -3.20 -9.54
C GLN A 21 11.49 -3.12 -9.87
N LEU A 22 11.15 -3.21 -11.16
CA LEU A 22 9.82 -3.57 -11.64
C LEU A 22 9.83 -5.08 -11.92
N ALA A 23 9.06 -5.83 -11.15
CA ALA A 23 9.00 -7.30 -11.24
C ALA A 23 7.58 -7.76 -11.56
N ALA A 24 7.44 -8.71 -12.49
CA ALA A 24 6.16 -9.36 -12.75
C ALA A 24 5.80 -10.31 -11.60
N PHE A 25 4.54 -10.23 -11.13
CA PHE A 25 3.99 -11.08 -10.06
C PHE A 25 2.95 -12.04 -10.61
N ASP A 26 2.94 -13.27 -10.09
CA ASP A 26 1.90 -14.25 -10.39
C ASP A 26 0.61 -13.94 -9.63
N ALA A 27 0.74 -13.39 -8.44
CA ALA A 27 -0.36 -12.95 -7.61
C ALA A 27 -0.75 -11.46 -7.82
N SER A 28 -0.38 -10.84 -8.97
CA SER A 28 -0.74 -9.47 -9.29
C SER A 28 -2.27 -9.23 -9.28
N PRO A 29 -2.73 -7.98 -9.06
CA PRO A 29 -4.14 -7.63 -9.18
C PRO A 29 -4.71 -7.94 -10.58
N PHE A 30 -3.94 -7.75 -11.63
CA PHE A 30 -4.32 -8.03 -13.01
C PHE A 30 -3.32 -8.98 -13.69
N PRO A 31 -3.75 -9.76 -14.69
CA PRO A 31 -5.10 -9.83 -15.26
C PRO A 31 -6.14 -10.47 -14.34
N TYR A 32 -7.39 -10.01 -14.43
CA TYR A 32 -8.52 -10.56 -13.71
C TYR A 32 -9.67 -10.93 -14.66
N ARG A 33 -10.13 -12.16 -14.58
CA ARG A 33 -11.17 -12.72 -15.46
C ARG A 33 -12.34 -13.33 -14.66
N GLY A 34 -12.54 -12.83 -13.44
CA GLY A 34 -13.63 -13.25 -12.57
C GLY A 34 -14.89 -12.39 -12.73
N PHE A 35 -15.70 -12.37 -11.70
CA PHE A 35 -16.93 -11.60 -11.60
C PHE A 35 -16.76 -10.38 -10.71
N LEU A 36 -17.56 -9.34 -10.92
CA LEU A 36 -17.66 -8.24 -9.98
C LEU A 36 -18.10 -8.78 -8.61
N PRO A 37 -17.58 -8.22 -7.50
CA PRO A 37 -17.87 -8.72 -6.16
C PRO A 37 -19.36 -8.87 -5.89
N ASP A 38 -19.73 -10.00 -5.30
CA ASP A 38 -21.08 -10.31 -4.85
C ASP A 38 -22.14 -10.28 -5.96
N THR A 39 -21.70 -10.47 -7.22
CA THR A 39 -22.58 -10.52 -8.42
C THR A 39 -22.21 -11.70 -9.33
N THR A 40 -23.06 -11.95 -10.33
CA THR A 40 -22.78 -12.88 -11.45
C THR A 40 -22.29 -12.15 -12.71
N LYS A 41 -22.10 -10.82 -12.64
CA LYS A 41 -21.65 -10.00 -13.77
C LYS A 41 -20.14 -10.21 -13.96
N PRO A 42 -19.68 -10.65 -15.16
CA PRO A 42 -18.26 -10.79 -15.41
C PRO A 42 -17.58 -9.41 -15.36
N PHE A 43 -16.33 -9.37 -14.89
CA PHE A 43 -15.52 -8.15 -14.89
C PHE A 43 -15.28 -7.67 -16.32
N LEU A 44 -14.84 -8.57 -17.23
CA LEU A 44 -14.66 -8.26 -18.65
C LEU A 44 -16.00 -8.42 -19.37
N ASP A 45 -16.82 -7.37 -19.35
CA ASP A 45 -18.20 -7.35 -19.83
C ASP A 45 -18.34 -6.73 -21.24
N ALA A 46 -17.29 -6.10 -21.78
CA ALA A 46 -17.26 -5.51 -23.12
C ALA A 46 -16.48 -6.41 -24.10
N ARG A 47 -16.89 -6.42 -25.38
CA ARG A 47 -16.24 -7.17 -26.46
C ARG A 47 -16.18 -6.36 -27.75
N ASP A 48 -15.04 -6.50 -28.45
CA ASP A 48 -14.85 -6.03 -29.81
C ASP A 48 -14.02 -7.08 -30.57
N GLY A 49 -14.68 -7.90 -31.40
CA GLY A 49 -14.07 -9.08 -31.98
C GLY A 49 -13.50 -10.04 -30.94
N LYS A 50 -12.19 -10.21 -30.93
CA LYS A 50 -11.47 -11.04 -29.95
C LYS A 50 -11.06 -10.29 -28.69
N ARG A 51 -11.13 -8.94 -28.72
CA ARG A 51 -10.78 -8.11 -27.56
C ARG A 51 -11.84 -8.24 -26.48
N ARG A 52 -11.38 -8.21 -25.24
CA ARG A 52 -12.23 -8.14 -24.05
C ARG A 52 -11.90 -6.89 -23.27
N GLY A 53 -12.91 -6.27 -22.69
CA GLY A 53 -12.75 -5.07 -21.89
C GLY A 53 -13.71 -5.02 -20.73
N HIS A 54 -13.50 -4.03 -19.89
CA HIS A 54 -14.36 -3.70 -18.76
C HIS A 54 -15.03 -2.34 -19.01
N THR A 55 -16.34 -2.30 -18.79
CA THR A 55 -17.11 -1.05 -18.77
C THR A 55 -17.12 -0.48 -17.37
N THR A 56 -16.46 0.66 -17.17
CA THR A 56 -16.40 1.34 -15.87
C THR A 56 -17.78 1.87 -15.45
N GLY A 57 -17.90 2.25 -14.19
CA GLY A 57 -19.14 2.89 -13.68
C GLY A 57 -19.47 4.23 -14.37
N ARG A 58 -18.52 4.86 -15.08
CA ARG A 58 -18.72 6.07 -15.90
C ARG A 58 -19.13 5.78 -17.35
N GLY A 59 -19.13 4.50 -17.75
CA GLY A 59 -19.47 4.08 -19.11
C GLY A 59 -18.28 3.97 -20.06
N ASP A 60 -17.06 4.32 -19.62
CA ASP A 60 -15.86 4.15 -20.43
C ASP A 60 -15.48 2.68 -20.54
N VAL A 61 -15.00 2.25 -21.71
CA VAL A 61 -14.51 0.89 -21.92
C VAL A 61 -12.99 0.88 -21.99
N TYR A 62 -12.35 0.12 -21.09
CA TYR A 62 -10.92 -0.15 -21.12
C TYR A 62 -10.66 -1.62 -21.49
N TRP A 63 -9.69 -1.84 -22.37
CA TRP A 63 -9.39 -3.16 -22.91
C TRP A 63 -8.41 -3.94 -22.06
N GLU A 64 -8.59 -5.27 -21.94
CA GLU A 64 -7.77 -6.15 -21.12
C GLU A 64 -6.28 -6.02 -21.46
N GLU A 65 -5.93 -6.03 -22.75
CA GLU A 65 -4.54 -6.01 -23.22
C GLU A 65 -3.81 -4.69 -22.90
N THR A 66 -4.54 -3.59 -22.74
CA THR A 66 -3.95 -2.26 -22.48
C THR A 66 -4.03 -1.85 -21.01
N ALA A 67 -5.16 -2.12 -20.35
CA ALA A 67 -5.42 -1.60 -19.01
C ALA A 67 -5.33 -2.66 -17.89
N TYR A 68 -5.55 -3.94 -18.22
CA TYR A 68 -5.74 -4.98 -17.21
C TYR A 68 -4.83 -6.21 -17.42
N SER A 69 -3.67 -6.02 -18.03
CA SER A 69 -2.71 -7.10 -18.30
C SER A 69 -1.36 -6.92 -17.63
N ASP A 70 -1.06 -5.73 -17.11
CA ASP A 70 0.22 -5.46 -16.46
C ASP A 70 0.28 -6.17 -15.10
N ARG A 71 1.27 -7.06 -14.96
CA ARG A 71 1.50 -7.87 -13.76
C ARG A 71 2.62 -7.32 -12.89
N ARG A 72 3.19 -6.17 -13.26
CA ARG A 72 4.36 -5.64 -12.57
C ARG A 72 3.99 -5.04 -11.22
N SER A 73 4.93 -5.15 -10.30
CA SER A 73 4.96 -4.39 -9.06
C SER A 73 6.30 -3.68 -8.94
N LEU A 74 6.26 -2.44 -8.47
CA LEU A 74 7.45 -1.72 -8.07
C LEU A 74 7.92 -2.22 -6.71
N LEU A 75 9.17 -2.63 -6.65
CA LEU A 75 9.88 -2.98 -5.43
C LEU A 75 10.98 -1.95 -5.19
N TYR A 76 11.08 -1.48 -3.94
CA TYR A 76 12.14 -0.56 -3.56
C TYR A 76 12.64 -0.85 -2.14
N LEU A 77 13.95 -0.87 -1.98
CA LEU A 77 14.68 -0.96 -0.72
C LEU A 77 15.59 0.27 -0.59
N PRO A 78 15.43 1.11 0.43
CA PRO A 78 16.27 2.30 0.57
C PRO A 78 17.71 1.95 0.96
N GLN A 79 18.63 2.88 0.75
CA GLN A 79 19.96 2.82 1.33
C GLN A 79 19.85 2.69 2.86
N GLY A 80 20.66 1.86 3.47
CA GLY A 80 20.63 1.58 4.90
C GLY A 80 19.59 0.55 5.34
N PHE A 81 18.75 0.03 4.42
CA PHE A 81 17.76 -1.02 4.73
C PHE A 81 18.47 -2.28 5.29
N ASP A 82 17.96 -2.80 6.40
CA ASP A 82 18.52 -3.96 7.10
C ASP A 82 17.42 -4.98 7.46
N PRO A 83 17.34 -6.13 6.77
CA PRO A 83 16.32 -7.15 7.03
C PRO A 83 16.54 -7.94 8.33
N THR A 84 17.64 -7.73 9.05
CA THR A 84 17.87 -8.32 10.39
C THR A 84 17.15 -7.57 11.50
N ARG A 85 16.62 -6.40 11.18
CA ARG A 85 15.88 -5.50 12.07
C ARG A 85 14.38 -5.58 11.76
N PRO A 86 13.52 -5.03 12.62
CA PRO A 86 12.10 -4.94 12.29
C PRO A 86 11.86 -4.28 10.94
N VAL A 87 11.21 -5.01 10.02
CA VAL A 87 10.90 -4.56 8.67
C VAL A 87 9.43 -4.15 8.59
N LEU A 88 9.18 -3.00 8.01
CA LEU A 88 7.86 -2.57 7.58
C LEU A 88 7.76 -2.66 6.06
N ILE A 89 6.74 -3.32 5.55
CA ILE A 89 6.38 -3.24 4.13
C ILE A 89 5.31 -2.15 3.98
N VAL A 90 5.59 -1.15 3.18
CA VAL A 90 4.57 -0.23 2.69
C VAL A 90 4.02 -0.78 1.38
N LEU A 91 2.73 -1.14 1.39
CA LEU A 91 1.99 -1.44 0.18
C LEU A 91 1.34 -0.15 -0.31
N PHE A 92 1.81 0.39 -1.42
CA PHE A 92 1.27 1.60 -2.02
C PHE A 92 0.32 1.25 -3.18
N LEU A 93 -0.94 1.67 -3.05
CA LEU A 93 -2.01 1.47 -4.04
C LEU A 93 -2.31 2.80 -4.70
N HIS A 94 -1.89 2.94 -5.96
CA HIS A 94 -2.02 4.18 -6.72
C HIS A 94 -3.46 4.48 -7.15
N GLY A 95 -3.72 5.71 -7.56
CA GLY A 95 -5.01 6.17 -8.07
C GLY A 95 -5.27 5.82 -9.53
N GLN A 96 -6.42 6.26 -10.03
CA GLN A 96 -6.84 6.12 -11.42
C GLN A 96 -5.86 6.83 -12.37
N GLY A 97 -5.76 6.33 -13.62
CA GLY A 97 -4.95 6.92 -14.67
C GLY A 97 -3.44 6.88 -14.41
N ALA A 98 -2.97 6.10 -13.44
CA ALA A 98 -1.56 6.08 -13.04
C ALA A 98 -0.79 4.90 -13.63
N THR A 99 0.50 5.13 -13.83
CA THR A 99 1.50 4.09 -14.09
C THR A 99 2.56 4.08 -13.00
N LEU A 100 3.21 2.94 -12.79
CA LEU A 100 4.27 2.83 -11.78
C LEU A 100 5.43 3.79 -12.09
N GLU A 101 5.87 3.84 -13.33
CA GLU A 101 7.02 4.62 -13.76
C GLU A 101 6.74 6.13 -13.73
N ARG A 102 5.69 6.57 -14.41
CA ARG A 102 5.37 7.99 -14.55
C ARG A 102 4.91 8.60 -13.22
N ASP A 103 4.01 7.87 -12.53
CA ASP A 103 3.32 8.44 -11.39
C ASP A 103 3.95 8.04 -10.05
N VAL A 104 4.04 6.74 -9.73
CA VAL A 104 4.49 6.29 -8.41
C VAL A 104 5.97 6.61 -8.19
N MET A 105 6.81 6.34 -9.19
CA MET A 105 8.25 6.59 -9.07
C MET A 105 8.61 8.06 -9.20
N VAL A 106 8.06 8.77 -10.21
CA VAL A 106 8.50 10.11 -10.57
C VAL A 106 7.57 11.18 -9.99
N ARG A 107 6.31 11.26 -10.45
CA ARG A 107 5.43 12.37 -10.10
C ARG A 107 5.08 12.40 -8.60
N GLN A 108 4.81 11.25 -8.00
CA GLN A 108 4.48 11.10 -6.59
C GLN A 108 5.72 10.87 -5.71
N ALA A 109 6.87 10.58 -6.33
CA ALA A 109 8.16 10.38 -5.67
C ALA A 109 8.10 9.43 -4.45
N VAL A 110 7.26 8.37 -4.54
CA VAL A 110 7.02 7.46 -3.41
C VAL A 110 8.31 6.81 -2.91
N PRO A 111 9.23 6.30 -3.76
CA PRO A 111 10.51 5.74 -3.29
C PRO A 111 11.35 6.74 -2.51
N ARG A 112 11.39 8.02 -2.95
CA ARG A 112 12.11 9.10 -2.24
C ARG A 112 11.49 9.35 -0.87
N GLN A 113 10.16 9.48 -0.78
CA GLN A 113 9.46 9.70 0.49
C GLN A 113 9.66 8.52 1.46
N ILE A 114 9.72 7.28 0.96
CA ILE A 114 10.08 6.08 1.75
C ILE A 114 11.49 6.24 2.33
N ALA A 115 12.48 6.57 1.50
CA ALA A 115 13.87 6.73 1.94
C ALA A 115 14.03 7.85 2.98
N GLU A 116 13.39 8.98 2.74
CA GLU A 116 13.47 10.16 3.61
C GLU A 116 12.66 10.01 4.91
N SER A 117 11.78 9.01 5.02
CA SER A 117 11.07 8.73 6.29
C SER A 117 12.01 8.30 7.42
N GLY A 118 13.23 7.88 7.09
CA GLY A 118 14.22 7.38 8.06
C GLY A 118 13.84 6.05 8.70
N GLN A 119 12.85 5.35 8.19
CA GLN A 119 12.34 4.09 8.71
C GLN A 119 12.91 2.89 7.93
N ASN A 120 12.99 1.71 8.56
CA ASN A 120 13.41 0.46 7.90
C ASN A 120 12.26 -0.12 7.06
N ILE A 121 11.94 0.53 5.95
CA ILE A 121 10.78 0.27 5.11
C ILE A 121 11.18 -0.32 3.75
N ALA A 122 10.49 -1.39 3.34
CA ALA A 122 10.45 -1.88 1.97
C ALA A 122 9.16 -1.40 1.28
N LEU A 123 9.25 -0.85 0.07
CA LEU A 123 8.11 -0.50 -0.75
C LEU A 123 7.71 -1.65 -1.66
N VAL A 124 6.41 -1.89 -1.75
CA VAL A 124 5.77 -2.73 -2.76
C VAL A 124 4.58 -1.95 -3.33
N ALA A 125 4.53 -1.73 -4.63
CA ALA A 125 3.40 -1.08 -5.28
C ALA A 125 2.98 -1.88 -6.52
N PRO A 126 1.82 -2.56 -6.52
CA PRO A 126 1.32 -3.24 -7.72
C PRO A 126 0.85 -2.23 -8.77
N GLN A 127 0.98 -2.56 -10.05
CA GLN A 127 0.21 -1.89 -11.06
C GLN A 127 -1.26 -2.32 -10.92
N LEU A 128 -2.14 -1.35 -10.65
CA LEU A 128 -3.58 -1.50 -10.74
C LEU A 128 -4.01 -1.33 -12.21
N ALA A 129 -5.24 -0.85 -12.48
CA ALA A 129 -5.63 -0.56 -13.86
C ALA A 129 -4.65 0.45 -14.50
N LEU A 130 -3.93 0.01 -15.55
CA LEU A 130 -2.86 0.78 -16.18
C LEU A 130 -3.45 1.92 -17.00
N ASP A 131 -3.09 3.16 -16.65
CA ASP A 131 -3.48 4.39 -17.36
C ASP A 131 -5.00 4.48 -17.66
N ALA A 132 -5.81 3.91 -16.78
CA ALA A 132 -7.27 3.83 -16.91
C ALA A 132 -7.97 4.57 -15.75
N LEU A 133 -9.06 5.26 -16.03
CA LEU A 133 -9.90 5.92 -15.03
C LEU A 133 -10.82 4.89 -14.33
N ASP A 134 -10.19 3.86 -13.77
CA ASP A 134 -10.85 2.73 -13.12
C ASP A 134 -10.17 2.40 -11.79
N SER A 135 -10.96 2.10 -10.78
CA SER A 135 -10.52 1.73 -9.42
C SER A 135 -10.59 0.23 -9.15
N SER A 136 -10.94 -0.58 -10.14
CA SER A 136 -11.15 -2.02 -9.97
C SER A 136 -9.98 -2.71 -9.27
N ALA A 137 -10.30 -3.55 -8.28
CA ALA A 137 -9.29 -4.20 -7.46
C ALA A 137 -8.77 -5.53 -8.06
N GLY A 138 -9.38 -6.00 -9.15
CA GLY A 138 -8.94 -7.22 -9.83
C GLY A 138 -8.92 -8.45 -8.93
N ASN A 139 -7.81 -9.17 -8.91
CA ASN A 139 -7.66 -10.37 -8.07
C ASN A 139 -7.75 -10.07 -6.56
N PHE A 140 -7.59 -8.83 -6.10
CA PHE A 140 -7.80 -8.50 -4.67
C PHE A 140 -9.27 -8.63 -4.26
N TRP A 141 -10.21 -8.73 -5.19
CA TRP A 141 -11.59 -9.14 -4.92
C TRP A 141 -11.71 -10.60 -4.46
N ARG A 142 -10.72 -11.46 -4.75
CA ARG A 142 -10.76 -12.89 -4.42
C ARG A 142 -10.30 -13.12 -2.99
N GLY A 143 -11.05 -13.94 -2.25
CA GLY A 143 -10.68 -14.33 -0.88
C GLY A 143 -9.27 -14.93 -0.80
N GLY A 144 -8.45 -14.43 0.12
CA GLY A 144 -7.09 -14.92 0.35
C GLY A 144 -6.04 -14.49 -0.71
N HIS A 145 -6.42 -13.79 -1.77
CA HIS A 145 -5.47 -13.46 -2.84
C HIS A 145 -4.43 -12.42 -2.39
N PHE A 146 -4.82 -11.47 -1.57
CA PHE A 146 -3.89 -10.49 -1.00
C PHE A 146 -2.79 -11.14 -0.14
N ALA A 147 -3.13 -12.20 0.61
CA ALA A 147 -2.11 -12.97 1.35
C ALA A 147 -1.08 -13.57 0.39
N LYS A 148 -1.52 -14.19 -0.71
CA LYS A 148 -0.62 -14.73 -1.74
C LYS A 148 0.26 -13.66 -2.37
N TYR A 149 -0.30 -12.47 -2.62
CA TYR A 149 0.44 -11.33 -3.13
C TYR A 149 1.55 -10.90 -2.16
N LEU A 150 1.25 -10.83 -0.86
CA LEU A 150 2.25 -10.46 0.16
C LEU A 150 3.33 -11.53 0.33
N ASP A 151 3.00 -12.80 0.17
CA ASP A 151 4.00 -13.87 0.24
C ASP A 151 4.95 -13.80 -0.96
N GLU A 152 4.43 -13.58 -2.17
CA GLU A 152 5.27 -13.34 -3.35
C GLU A 152 6.10 -12.07 -3.21
N ALA A 153 5.52 -10.99 -2.67
CA ALA A 153 6.25 -9.75 -2.41
C ALA A 153 7.44 -9.96 -1.48
N ALA A 154 7.27 -10.73 -0.40
CA ALA A 154 8.36 -11.07 0.51
C ALA A 154 9.49 -11.83 -0.21
N GLU A 155 9.14 -12.79 -1.06
CA GLU A 155 10.13 -13.54 -1.86
C GLU A 155 10.87 -12.64 -2.87
N ARG A 156 10.13 -11.78 -3.58
CA ARG A 156 10.71 -10.82 -4.55
C ARG A 156 11.64 -9.81 -3.87
N LEU A 157 11.23 -9.27 -2.71
CA LEU A 157 12.06 -8.36 -1.91
C LEU A 157 13.34 -9.05 -1.41
N MET A 158 13.25 -10.30 -0.98
CA MET A 158 14.42 -11.09 -0.59
C MET A 158 15.39 -11.26 -1.76
N ARG A 159 14.89 -11.55 -2.97
CA ARG A 159 15.70 -11.66 -4.18
C ARG A 159 16.34 -10.32 -4.54
N LEU A 160 15.58 -9.21 -4.46
CA LEU A 160 16.09 -7.86 -4.71
C LEU A 160 17.19 -7.50 -3.71
N TYR A 161 17.00 -7.84 -2.44
CA TYR A 161 18.02 -7.65 -1.41
C TYR A 161 19.31 -8.42 -1.75
N GLY A 162 19.21 -9.61 -2.36
CA GLY A 162 20.35 -10.40 -2.85
C GLY A 162 20.90 -11.41 -1.84
N ASN A 163 20.19 -11.66 -0.73
CA ASN A 163 20.62 -12.66 0.25
C ASN A 163 19.40 -13.45 0.79
N ARG A 164 19.42 -14.77 0.58
CA ARG A 164 18.36 -15.68 1.02
C ARG A 164 18.17 -15.72 2.55
N SER A 165 19.19 -15.43 3.35
CA SER A 165 19.09 -15.38 4.81
C SER A 165 18.17 -14.24 5.30
N ALA A 166 17.92 -13.25 4.45
CA ALA A 166 16.97 -12.15 4.72
C ALA A 166 15.49 -12.58 4.66
N GLY A 167 15.18 -13.77 4.17
CA GLY A 167 13.81 -14.25 3.95
C GLY A 167 12.93 -14.16 5.20
N ARG A 168 13.48 -14.47 6.38
CA ARG A 168 12.74 -14.37 7.64
C ARG A 168 12.27 -12.94 7.92
N GLY A 169 13.10 -11.93 7.67
CA GLY A 169 12.76 -10.53 7.88
C GLY A 169 11.55 -10.09 7.04
N PHE A 170 11.53 -10.46 5.78
CA PHE A 170 10.44 -10.12 4.87
C PHE A 170 9.16 -10.92 5.14
N ASN A 171 9.27 -12.23 5.45
CA ASN A 171 8.11 -13.08 5.74
C ASN A 171 7.37 -12.65 7.02
N LEU A 172 8.09 -12.15 8.02
CA LEU A 172 7.54 -11.66 9.29
C LEU A 172 7.22 -10.16 9.26
N ALA A 173 7.50 -9.46 8.16
CA ALA A 173 7.29 -8.04 8.06
C ALA A 173 5.83 -7.65 8.30
N SER A 174 5.65 -6.62 9.10
CA SER A 174 4.37 -5.93 9.21
C SER A 174 4.08 -5.14 7.94
N VAL A 175 2.81 -4.89 7.67
CA VAL A 175 2.36 -4.18 6.48
C VAL A 175 1.59 -2.93 6.87
N VAL A 176 1.88 -1.82 6.21
CA VAL A 176 1.01 -0.63 6.17
C VAL A 176 0.51 -0.47 4.75
N ILE A 177 -0.81 -0.43 4.61
CA ILE A 177 -1.45 -0.13 3.34
C ILE A 177 -1.57 1.38 3.22
N VAL A 178 -1.06 1.92 2.12
CA VAL A 178 -1.23 3.32 1.72
C VAL A 178 -2.03 3.33 0.44
N ALA A 179 -3.21 3.93 0.46
CA ALA A 179 -4.02 4.10 -0.74
C ALA A 179 -4.10 5.58 -1.11
N PHE A 180 -3.94 5.87 -2.38
CA PHE A 180 -4.19 7.17 -2.97
C PHE A 180 -5.37 7.08 -3.93
N SER A 181 -6.34 8.02 -3.82
CA SER A 181 -7.43 8.14 -4.78
C SER A 181 -8.14 6.80 -5.03
N GLY A 182 -8.29 6.36 -6.28
CA GLY A 182 -8.89 5.09 -6.68
C GLY A 182 -8.30 3.83 -6.08
N GLY A 183 -7.11 3.90 -5.47
CA GLY A 183 -6.50 2.78 -4.75
C GLY A 183 -7.30 2.30 -3.53
N TYR A 184 -8.27 3.10 -3.07
CA TYR A 184 -9.13 2.76 -1.92
C TYR A 184 -9.85 1.41 -2.09
N LEU A 185 -10.35 1.12 -3.31
CA LEU A 185 -11.12 -0.08 -3.55
C LEU A 185 -10.27 -1.34 -3.36
N SER A 186 -9.03 -1.31 -3.87
CA SER A 186 -8.07 -2.39 -3.63
C SER A 186 -7.73 -2.54 -2.14
N ALA A 187 -7.57 -1.43 -1.40
CA ALA A 187 -7.36 -1.46 0.04
C ALA A 187 -8.55 -2.05 0.79
N ALA A 188 -9.78 -1.64 0.48
CA ALA A 188 -11.01 -2.11 1.12
C ALA A 188 -11.15 -3.64 1.02
N TYR A 189 -10.95 -4.19 -0.17
CA TYR A 189 -11.08 -5.63 -0.38
C TYR A 189 -9.88 -6.45 0.14
N ALA A 190 -8.67 -5.91 0.08
CA ALA A 190 -7.51 -6.51 0.74
C ALA A 190 -7.74 -6.67 2.26
N LEU A 191 -8.35 -5.66 2.91
CA LEU A 191 -8.69 -5.69 4.32
C LEU A 191 -9.90 -6.56 4.63
N GLN A 192 -10.94 -6.56 3.79
CA GLN A 192 -12.17 -7.30 4.03
C GLN A 192 -11.99 -8.81 3.88
N ARG A 193 -11.35 -9.25 2.80
CA ARG A 193 -11.28 -10.68 2.42
C ARG A 193 -9.90 -11.17 2.00
N GLY A 194 -8.87 -10.32 2.10
CA GLY A 194 -7.54 -10.62 1.58
C GLY A 194 -6.73 -11.69 2.32
N GLY A 195 -7.12 -12.08 3.53
CA GLY A 195 -6.50 -13.19 4.29
C GLY A 195 -5.23 -12.82 5.08
N ALA A 196 -4.75 -11.56 5.05
CA ALA A 196 -3.50 -11.14 5.67
C ALA A 196 -3.65 -10.09 6.79
N ASN A 197 -4.85 -9.94 7.36
CA ASN A 197 -5.13 -8.90 8.37
C ASN A 197 -4.21 -8.96 9.60
N HIS A 198 -3.70 -10.13 9.95
CA HIS A 198 -2.76 -10.29 11.07
C HIS A 198 -1.43 -9.55 10.84
N ARG A 199 -1.03 -9.35 9.58
CA ARG A 199 0.17 -8.61 9.18
C ARG A 199 -0.07 -7.11 9.07
N VAL A 200 -1.32 -6.67 8.80
CA VAL A 200 -1.62 -5.25 8.57
C VAL A 200 -1.65 -4.49 9.91
N LYS A 201 -0.73 -3.54 10.06
CA LYS A 201 -0.55 -2.69 11.25
C LYS A 201 -1.02 -1.26 11.06
N GLY A 202 -1.41 -0.88 9.85
CA GLY A 202 -1.92 0.45 9.60
C GLY A 202 -2.54 0.60 8.22
N LEU A 203 -3.44 1.57 8.13
CA LEU A 203 -4.05 2.05 6.90
C LEU A 203 -3.86 3.56 6.82
N ILE A 204 -3.31 4.03 5.70
CA ILE A 204 -3.19 5.45 5.38
C ILE A 204 -3.99 5.68 4.09
N LEU A 205 -4.99 6.55 4.15
CA LEU A 205 -5.80 6.98 3.03
C LEU A 205 -5.39 8.42 2.68
N LEU A 206 -4.86 8.63 1.49
CA LEU A 206 -4.46 9.92 0.96
C LEU A 206 -5.48 10.34 -0.11
N ASP A 207 -6.47 11.11 0.31
CA ASP A 207 -7.63 11.51 -0.49
C ASP A 207 -8.22 10.32 -1.27
N ALA A 208 -8.44 9.22 -0.54
CA ALA A 208 -8.68 7.90 -1.09
C ALA A 208 -9.94 7.23 -0.47
N LEU A 209 -10.86 8.01 0.07
CA LEU A 209 -12.09 7.46 0.64
C LEU A 209 -13.28 7.86 -0.26
N TYR A 210 -13.51 7.09 -1.33
CA TYR A 210 -14.60 7.30 -2.28
C TYR A 210 -15.73 6.26 -2.12
N GLY A 211 -15.82 5.59 -0.97
CA GLY A 211 -16.79 4.56 -0.66
C GLY A 211 -16.21 3.47 0.23
N ASP A 212 -17.00 2.42 0.48
CA ASP A 212 -16.62 1.26 1.30
C ASP A 212 -16.23 1.61 2.76
N GLU A 213 -16.76 2.71 3.31
CA GLU A 213 -16.49 3.21 4.67
C GLU A 213 -16.81 2.16 5.74
N ASP A 214 -17.84 1.36 5.49
CA ASP A 214 -18.25 0.24 6.35
C ASP A 214 -17.15 -0.81 6.48
N LYS A 215 -16.43 -1.13 5.39
CA LYS A 215 -15.32 -2.08 5.38
C LYS A 215 -14.14 -1.56 6.19
N PHE A 216 -13.77 -0.30 6.00
CA PHE A 216 -12.69 0.36 6.76
C PHE A 216 -13.05 0.46 8.25
N ALA A 217 -14.28 0.86 8.57
CA ALA A 217 -14.77 0.94 9.96
C ALA A 217 -14.78 -0.43 10.63
N ALA A 218 -15.25 -1.48 9.95
CA ALA A 218 -15.31 -2.85 10.46
C ALA A 218 -13.89 -3.39 10.69
N TRP A 219 -12.99 -3.22 9.70
CA TRP A 219 -11.59 -3.65 9.84
C TRP A 219 -10.92 -2.96 11.02
N PHE A 220 -11.00 -1.63 11.11
CA PHE A 220 -10.34 -0.90 12.19
C PHE A 220 -10.91 -1.27 13.56
N ALA A 221 -12.22 -1.40 13.70
CA ALA A 221 -12.85 -1.84 14.94
C ALA A 221 -12.34 -3.22 15.41
N ALA A 222 -12.18 -4.16 14.48
CA ALA A 222 -11.68 -5.50 14.78
C ALA A 222 -10.17 -5.51 15.09
N ARG A 223 -9.40 -4.57 14.56
CA ARG A 223 -7.93 -4.55 14.61
C ARG A 223 -7.33 -3.40 15.43
N ARG A 224 -8.14 -2.54 16.04
CA ARG A 224 -7.69 -1.30 16.70
C ARG A 224 -6.57 -1.50 17.73
N GLN A 225 -6.54 -2.61 18.44
CA GLN A 225 -5.48 -2.89 19.43
C GLN A 225 -4.12 -3.24 18.78
N GLN A 226 -4.08 -3.42 17.46
CA GLN A 226 -2.88 -3.86 16.73
C GLN A 226 -2.58 -3.01 15.50
N ALA A 227 -3.48 -2.08 15.16
CA ALA A 227 -3.39 -1.26 13.95
C ALA A 227 -3.81 0.20 14.21
N PHE A 228 -3.36 1.08 13.31
CA PHE A 228 -3.80 2.47 13.24
C PHE A 228 -4.58 2.77 11.95
N LEU A 229 -5.33 3.87 11.94
CA LEU A 229 -6.00 4.44 10.79
C LEU A 229 -5.66 5.92 10.68
N LEU A 230 -5.12 6.35 9.54
CA LEU A 230 -4.94 7.75 9.16
C LEU A 230 -5.68 7.99 7.86
N SER A 231 -6.61 8.95 7.83
CA SER A 231 -7.23 9.44 6.61
C SER A 231 -6.95 10.92 6.47
N ALA A 232 -6.30 11.30 5.39
CA ALA A 232 -6.10 12.69 5.02
C ALA A 232 -6.86 12.96 3.73
N PHE A 233 -7.55 14.12 3.64
CA PHE A 233 -8.54 14.32 2.59
C PHE A 233 -8.68 15.79 2.19
N THR A 234 -9.15 15.98 0.93
CA THR A 234 -9.60 17.27 0.39
C THR A 234 -11.12 17.41 0.52
N GLU A 235 -11.68 18.49 -0.02
CA GLU A 235 -13.13 18.62 -0.14
C GLU A 235 -13.79 17.50 -0.99
N SER A 236 -13.00 16.81 -1.87
CA SER A 236 -13.53 15.78 -2.77
C SER A 236 -14.00 14.51 -2.07
N THR A 237 -13.44 14.20 -0.89
CA THR A 237 -13.79 12.98 -0.11
C THR A 237 -14.23 13.31 1.31
N LYS A 238 -14.65 14.54 1.55
CA LYS A 238 -15.05 15.03 2.87
C LYS A 238 -16.25 14.28 3.43
N ASP A 239 -17.29 14.08 2.63
CA ASP A 239 -18.53 13.47 3.08
C ASP A 239 -18.33 12.00 3.45
N GLU A 240 -17.53 11.27 2.70
CA GLU A 240 -17.15 9.89 3.01
C GLU A 240 -16.30 9.82 4.28
N ASN A 241 -15.39 10.79 4.48
CA ASN A 241 -14.62 10.88 5.73
C ASN A 241 -15.50 11.19 6.94
N VAL A 242 -16.51 12.06 6.80
CA VAL A 242 -17.51 12.32 7.85
C VAL A 242 -18.33 11.06 8.12
N THR A 243 -18.71 10.32 7.09
CA THR A 243 -19.43 9.04 7.21
C THR A 243 -18.59 8.02 8.00
N LEU A 244 -17.30 7.85 7.65
CA LEU A 244 -16.38 6.95 8.36
C LEU A 244 -16.21 7.37 9.83
N GLN A 245 -16.06 8.66 10.12
CA GLN A 245 -16.01 9.18 11.49
C GLN A 245 -17.31 8.81 12.27
N GLY A 246 -18.47 8.98 11.64
CA GLY A 246 -19.76 8.58 12.22
C GLY A 246 -19.87 7.08 12.51
N LEU A 247 -19.36 6.24 11.61
CA LEU A 247 -19.31 4.79 11.80
C LEU A 247 -18.36 4.37 12.94
N LEU A 248 -17.24 5.06 13.13
CA LEU A 248 -16.33 4.84 14.25
C LEU A 248 -16.98 5.30 15.58
N ALA A 249 -17.61 6.48 15.60
CA ALA A 249 -18.29 7.00 16.78
C ALA A 249 -19.42 6.07 17.25
N LYS A 250 -20.23 5.53 16.33
CA LYS A 250 -21.27 4.51 16.65
C LYS A 250 -20.67 3.26 17.32
N ARG A 251 -19.41 2.93 17.04
CA ARG A 251 -18.65 1.83 17.66
C ARG A 251 -17.88 2.24 18.92
N ARG A 252 -18.12 3.50 19.42
CA ARG A 252 -17.39 4.08 20.57
C ARG A 252 -15.87 4.08 20.36
N ILE A 253 -15.43 4.34 19.15
CA ILE A 253 -14.02 4.50 18.79
C ILE A 253 -13.75 6.00 18.65
N SER A 254 -12.88 6.52 19.51
CA SER A 254 -12.43 7.92 19.43
C SER A 254 -11.44 8.11 18.29
N PHE A 255 -11.40 9.33 17.76
CA PHE A 255 -10.45 9.72 16.72
C PHE A 255 -10.01 11.18 16.89
N ALA A 256 -8.82 11.49 16.40
CA ALA A 256 -8.30 12.85 16.31
C ALA A 256 -8.71 13.50 14.97
N ARG A 257 -8.81 14.85 14.97
CA ARG A 257 -9.02 15.65 13.75
C ARG A 257 -7.78 16.44 13.32
N ALA A 258 -6.62 15.92 13.69
CA ALA A 258 -5.31 16.46 13.32
C ALA A 258 -4.30 15.33 13.25
N LEU A 259 -3.17 15.58 12.60
CA LEU A 259 -2.08 14.61 12.53
C LEU A 259 -1.55 14.33 13.96
N PRO A 260 -1.54 13.07 14.39
CA PRO A 260 -1.05 12.72 15.74
C PRO A 260 0.48 12.79 15.80
N LYS A 261 1.03 12.86 17.00
CA LYS A 261 2.48 12.80 17.22
C LYS A 261 3.09 11.42 16.93
N SER A 262 2.29 10.37 16.93
CA SER A 262 2.71 8.99 16.65
C SER A 262 1.53 8.17 16.14
N LEU A 263 1.78 7.27 15.19
CA LEU A 263 0.83 6.31 14.63
C LEU A 263 0.98 4.95 15.32
N THR A 264 0.51 4.89 16.56
CA THR A 264 0.50 3.66 17.38
C THR A 264 -0.79 2.88 17.21
N PRO A 265 -0.84 1.58 17.57
CA PRO A 265 -2.09 0.83 17.64
C PRO A 265 -3.17 1.58 18.43
N GLY A 266 -4.39 1.56 17.92
CA GLY A 266 -5.55 2.28 18.49
C GLY A 266 -5.72 3.70 17.97
N THR A 267 -4.71 4.28 17.33
CA THR A 267 -4.82 5.63 16.76
C THR A 267 -5.75 5.62 15.55
N ALA A 268 -6.79 6.46 15.58
CA ALA A 268 -7.55 6.88 14.41
C ALA A 268 -7.41 8.40 14.27
N ALA A 269 -7.06 8.87 13.07
CA ALA A 269 -6.88 10.30 12.82
C ALA A 269 -7.39 10.69 11.43
N PHE A 270 -8.00 11.88 11.38
CA PHE A 270 -8.53 12.48 10.17
C PHE A 270 -7.92 13.86 10.00
N VAL A 271 -7.26 14.10 8.88
CA VAL A 271 -6.55 15.35 8.58
C VAL A 271 -7.19 16.00 7.38
N GLY A 272 -7.96 17.05 7.60
CA GLY A 272 -8.60 17.77 6.51
C GLY A 272 -9.98 18.32 6.87
N PRO A 273 -10.68 18.88 5.88
CA PRO A 273 -10.24 19.00 4.49
C PRO A 273 -9.02 19.92 4.33
N THR A 274 -8.07 19.51 3.49
CA THR A 274 -6.85 20.28 3.17
C THR A 274 -6.87 20.67 1.70
N GLY A 275 -7.03 21.95 1.42
CA GLY A 275 -7.13 22.47 0.06
C GLY A 275 -8.45 22.16 -0.64
N GLY A 276 -8.61 22.71 -1.84
CA GLY A 276 -9.76 22.49 -2.72
C GLY A 276 -9.65 21.22 -3.56
N LEU A 277 -10.59 21.06 -4.49
CA LEU A 277 -10.65 19.91 -5.42
C LEU A 277 -9.40 19.80 -6.32
N ASP A 278 -8.75 20.90 -6.61
CA ASP A 278 -7.52 21.00 -7.40
C ASP A 278 -6.31 20.34 -6.73
N MET A 279 -6.33 20.21 -5.41
CA MET A 279 -5.24 19.58 -4.64
C MET A 279 -5.17 18.05 -4.78
N HIS A 280 -6.23 17.41 -5.26
CA HIS A 280 -6.31 15.94 -5.33
C HIS A 280 -5.12 15.33 -6.07
N GLY A 281 -4.78 15.87 -7.25
CA GLY A 281 -3.70 15.32 -8.09
C GLY A 281 -2.31 15.36 -7.45
N GLU A 282 -2.08 16.28 -6.52
CA GLU A 282 -0.80 16.49 -5.83
C GLU A 282 -0.76 15.88 -4.42
N PHE A 283 -1.87 15.30 -3.94
CA PHE A 283 -2.07 14.96 -2.52
C PHE A 283 -1.03 13.98 -1.95
N VAL A 284 -0.31 13.23 -2.78
CA VAL A 284 0.80 12.36 -2.35
C VAL A 284 2.09 13.17 -2.10
N THR A 285 2.27 14.31 -2.77
CA THR A 285 3.47 15.15 -2.63
C THR A 285 3.21 16.43 -1.87
N ARG A 286 1.94 16.85 -1.79
CA ARG A 286 1.53 18.08 -1.13
C ARG A 286 0.11 17.92 -0.61
N ALA A 287 -0.04 17.84 0.71
CA ALA A 287 -1.32 17.77 1.38
C ALA A 287 -1.33 18.79 2.53
N TRP A 288 -1.33 18.37 3.79
CA TRP A 288 -1.18 19.26 4.95
C TRP A 288 0.23 19.87 5.05
N GLN A 289 1.18 19.31 4.33
CA GLN A 289 2.54 19.82 4.11
C GLN A 289 3.15 19.19 2.85
N ALA A 290 4.38 19.59 2.51
CA ALA A 290 5.19 18.90 1.51
C ALA A 290 5.56 17.49 1.99
N ASP A 291 5.62 16.53 1.06
CA ASP A 291 5.98 15.13 1.32
C ASP A 291 5.19 14.49 2.49
N PRO A 292 3.85 14.52 2.43
CA PRO A 292 3.00 14.07 3.52
C PRO A 292 3.15 12.58 3.83
N LEU A 293 3.46 11.75 2.84
CA LEU A 293 3.72 10.33 3.04
C LEU A 293 5.00 10.11 3.85
N GLN A 294 6.08 10.83 3.54
CA GLN A 294 7.33 10.79 4.32
C GLN A 294 7.06 11.10 5.79
N GLN A 295 6.31 12.17 6.08
CA GLN A 295 5.97 12.53 7.46
C GLN A 295 5.10 11.45 8.12
N ALA A 296 4.02 11.00 7.47
CA ALA A 296 3.14 9.99 8.04
C ALA A 296 3.91 8.70 8.40
N LEU A 297 4.82 8.26 7.53
CA LEU A 297 5.64 7.08 7.77
C LEU A 297 6.63 7.29 8.92
N SER A 298 7.22 8.48 9.07
CA SER A 298 8.14 8.79 10.18
C SER A 298 7.47 8.72 11.56
N LEU A 299 6.15 8.85 11.63
CA LEU A 299 5.36 8.74 12.85
C LEU A 299 5.08 7.30 13.31
N ILE A 300 5.44 6.29 12.51
CA ILE A 300 5.22 4.88 12.84
C ILE A 300 6.40 4.39 13.72
N PRO A 301 6.18 4.03 14.98
CA PRO A 301 7.29 3.65 15.87
C PRO A 301 7.80 2.23 15.59
N GLY A 302 9.06 1.99 15.95
CA GLY A 302 9.63 0.64 16.01
C GLY A 302 10.37 0.17 14.74
N TYR A 303 10.43 0.97 13.68
CA TYR A 303 11.08 0.59 12.41
C TYR A 303 12.29 1.45 12.05
N ALA A 304 12.58 2.51 12.77
CA ALA A 304 13.70 3.40 12.50
C ALA A 304 15.04 2.63 12.45
N PRO A 305 15.94 2.94 11.51
CA PRO A 305 17.28 2.40 11.55
C PRO A 305 17.98 2.89 12.82
N VAL A 306 18.78 2.02 13.47
CA VAL A 306 19.67 2.48 14.52
C VAL A 306 20.73 3.34 13.84
N HIS A 307 20.67 4.61 14.00
CA HIS A 307 21.74 5.50 13.61
C HIS A 307 22.96 5.08 14.41
N GLY A 308 23.97 4.52 13.75
CA GLY A 308 25.30 4.49 14.32
C GLY A 308 25.60 5.92 14.76
N LYS A 309 26.03 6.12 16.04
CA LYS A 309 26.49 7.42 16.50
C LYS A 309 27.39 7.99 15.39
N LYS A 310 26.99 9.10 14.76
CA LYS A 310 27.94 9.94 14.07
C LYS A 310 28.94 10.33 15.15
N ASN A 311 30.13 9.75 15.09
CA ASN A 311 31.25 10.28 15.84
C ASN A 311 31.39 11.74 15.41
N ALA A 312 31.12 12.65 16.34
CA ALA A 312 31.36 14.06 16.20
C ALA A 312 32.89 14.30 16.18
#